data_4a6cd3d73a05575ebed2084621303235
#
_entry.id   4a6cd3d73a05575ebed2084621303235
#
_cell.length_a   1.000
_cell.length_b   1.000
_cell.length_c   1.000
_cell.angle_alpha   90.00
_cell.angle_beta   90.00
_cell.angle_gamma   90.00
#
_symmetry.space_group_name_H-M   'P 1'
#
loop_
_entity.id
_entity.type
_entity.pdbx_description
1 polymer ?
#
loop_
_entity_poly.entity_id
_entity_poly.type
_entity_poly.pdbx_seq_one_letter_code
_entity_poly.pdbx_strand_id
1 'polypeptide(L)'
;IVQNDNDTNTIVYTSKYFQPCAETFSDRYHFIGPSIRPIMKPVEKTADKTIYISMGTVNQNRQFYRNCINVLAPTGWQVIISMGTNTDHFDDLPENIQVYESVDQMAVLSIADAFITHCGMNSASEGLYFGVPLVLFPQTPEQDAVAKRTEELGAGVRLKSISEEDVMEALTAVINEPQYKAGAEKVSESFKNCGGAAEAKEFIELIAGQ
;
A
#
# COMPACT_ATOMS: atom_id res chain seq x y z
N ILE A 1 -18.12 1.82 1.51
CA ILE A 1 -19.08 1.45 2.56
C ILE A 1 -19.68 0.14 2.08
N VAL A 2 -19.29 -0.96 2.72
CA VAL A 2 -19.98 -2.23 2.53
C VAL A 2 -21.35 -2.05 3.15
N GLN A 3 -22.40 -2.08 2.33
CA GLN A 3 -23.75 -2.15 2.85
C GLN A 3 -23.87 -3.48 3.60
N ASN A 4 -24.18 -3.39 4.88
CA ASN A 4 -24.32 -4.55 5.73
C ASN A 4 -25.65 -5.23 5.40
N ASP A 5 -25.61 -6.19 4.47
CA ASP A 5 -26.71 -7.11 4.22
C ASP A 5 -26.45 -8.37 5.05
N ASN A 6 -27.10 -8.44 6.22
CA ASN A 6 -26.96 -9.57 7.13
C ASN A 6 -27.54 -10.89 6.58
N ASP A 7 -28.19 -10.86 5.43
CA ASP A 7 -28.79 -12.03 4.80
C ASP A 7 -27.88 -12.70 3.77
N THR A 8 -26.77 -12.04 3.38
CA THR A 8 -25.84 -12.52 2.35
C THR A 8 -24.50 -12.95 2.95
N ASN A 9 -24.01 -14.12 2.57
CA ASN A 9 -22.64 -14.54 2.86
C ASN A 9 -21.65 -13.68 2.05
N THR A 10 -20.70 -13.06 2.75
CA THR A 10 -19.81 -12.07 2.16
C THR A 10 -18.35 -12.43 2.39
N ILE A 11 -17.56 -12.47 1.32
CA ILE A 11 -16.09 -12.59 1.39
C ILE A 11 -15.49 -11.19 1.46
N VAL A 12 -14.66 -10.95 2.47
CA VAL A 12 -14.03 -9.65 2.73
C VAL A 12 -12.52 -9.77 2.53
N TYR A 13 -11.98 -9.02 1.56
CA TYR A 13 -10.56 -9.05 1.19
C TYR A 13 -9.69 -8.18 2.11
N THR A 14 -9.82 -8.40 3.41
CA THR A 14 -8.98 -7.80 4.46
C THR A 14 -8.98 -8.72 5.70
N SER A 15 -8.21 -8.36 6.74
CA SER A 15 -8.27 -9.07 8.04
C SER A 15 -9.23 -8.36 9.00
N LYS A 16 -9.72 -9.11 10.00
CA LYS A 16 -10.48 -8.52 11.12
C LYS A 16 -9.68 -7.45 11.86
N TYR A 17 -8.35 -7.60 11.93
CA TYR A 17 -7.48 -6.62 12.58
C TYR A 17 -7.42 -5.29 11.82
N PHE A 18 -7.39 -5.32 10.48
CA PHE A 18 -7.40 -4.09 9.68
C PHE A 18 -8.80 -3.47 9.57
N GLN A 19 -9.86 -4.28 9.60
CA GLN A 19 -11.24 -3.81 9.49
C GLN A 19 -11.66 -3.02 10.74
N PRO A 20 -12.08 -1.74 10.64
CA PRO A 20 -12.70 -1.04 11.76
C PRO A 20 -13.99 -1.71 12.19
N CYS A 21 -14.26 -1.73 13.51
CA CYS A 21 -15.48 -2.31 14.09
C CYS A 21 -15.76 -3.75 13.65
N ALA A 22 -14.71 -4.57 13.48
CA ALA A 22 -14.85 -5.94 12.97
C ALA A 22 -15.76 -6.82 13.84
N GLU A 23 -15.89 -6.49 15.12
CA GLU A 23 -16.78 -7.17 16.09
C GLU A 23 -18.28 -6.97 15.80
N THR A 24 -18.64 -5.99 14.97
CA THR A 24 -20.04 -5.71 14.58
C THR A 24 -20.52 -6.54 13.39
N PHE A 25 -19.58 -7.22 12.72
CA PHE A 25 -19.89 -8.08 11.57
C PHE A 25 -20.30 -9.48 12.06
N SER A 26 -21.38 -10.03 11.49
CA SER A 26 -21.81 -11.38 11.80
C SER A 26 -20.85 -12.45 11.25
N ASP A 27 -21.07 -13.70 11.58
CA ASP A 27 -20.34 -14.88 11.09
C ASP A 27 -20.51 -15.14 9.57
N ARG A 28 -21.43 -14.42 8.92
CA ARG A 28 -21.59 -14.42 7.46
C ARG A 28 -20.50 -13.65 6.71
N TYR A 29 -19.68 -12.86 7.44
CA TYR A 29 -18.57 -12.11 6.86
C TYR A 29 -17.25 -12.86 7.07
N HIS A 30 -16.70 -13.36 5.98
CA HIS A 30 -15.45 -14.13 5.97
C HIS A 30 -14.26 -13.23 5.57
N PHE A 31 -13.42 -12.92 6.54
CA PHE A 31 -12.25 -12.06 6.38
C PHE A 31 -11.04 -12.89 5.95
N ILE A 32 -10.83 -13.00 4.64
CA ILE A 32 -9.82 -13.89 4.04
C ILE A 32 -8.45 -13.26 3.81
N GLY A 33 -8.27 -11.98 4.19
CA GLY A 33 -7.06 -11.22 3.87
C GLY A 33 -7.05 -10.65 2.45
N PRO A 34 -6.04 -9.83 2.10
CA PRO A 34 -5.94 -9.23 0.78
C PRO A 34 -5.63 -10.26 -0.30
N SER A 35 -6.07 -9.97 -1.53
CA SER A 35 -5.71 -10.78 -2.71
C SER A 35 -4.31 -10.40 -3.19
N ILE A 36 -3.32 -11.22 -2.87
CA ILE A 36 -1.92 -10.99 -3.23
C ILE A 36 -1.54 -11.88 -4.42
N ARG A 37 -1.04 -11.24 -5.48
CA ARG A 37 -0.54 -11.93 -6.65
C ARG A 37 0.89 -12.46 -6.42
N PRO A 38 1.27 -13.58 -7.02
CA PRO A 38 2.66 -14.04 -6.98
C PRO A 38 3.60 -13.03 -7.66
N ILE A 39 4.82 -12.92 -7.16
CA ILE A 39 5.88 -12.13 -7.77
C ILE A 39 6.28 -12.81 -9.09
N MET A 40 6.15 -12.10 -10.20
CA MET A 40 6.48 -12.63 -11.53
C MET A 40 7.95 -12.43 -11.88
N LYS A 41 8.51 -11.27 -11.53
CA LYS A 41 9.91 -10.92 -11.77
C LYS A 41 10.48 -10.24 -10.54
N PRO A 42 11.42 -10.87 -9.83
CA PRO A 42 12.10 -10.24 -8.70
C PRO A 42 12.79 -8.93 -9.13
N VAL A 43 12.73 -7.94 -8.27
CA VAL A 43 13.47 -6.68 -8.41
C VAL A 43 14.66 -6.72 -7.46
N GLU A 44 15.83 -6.29 -7.94
CA GLU A 44 17.03 -6.24 -7.14
C GLU A 44 17.08 -4.96 -6.30
N LYS A 45 17.45 -5.09 -5.03
CA LYS A 45 17.73 -3.96 -4.15
C LYS A 45 19.15 -3.47 -4.40
N THR A 46 19.26 -2.26 -4.96
CA THR A 46 20.55 -1.68 -5.40
C THR A 46 21.12 -0.64 -4.44
N ALA A 47 20.38 -0.28 -3.38
CA ALA A 47 20.80 0.69 -2.38
C ALA A 47 20.38 0.25 -0.96
N ASP A 48 20.86 0.95 0.06
CA ASP A 48 20.51 0.68 1.46
C ASP A 48 19.01 0.81 1.72
N LYS A 49 18.37 1.79 1.08
CA LYS A 49 16.93 2.01 1.13
C LYS A 49 16.29 1.98 -0.25
N THR A 50 15.10 1.42 -0.33
CA THR A 50 14.26 1.43 -1.52
C THR A 50 12.94 2.13 -1.22
N ILE A 51 12.65 3.20 -1.96
CA ILE A 51 11.41 3.96 -1.86
C ILE A 51 10.56 3.63 -3.08
N TYR A 52 9.33 3.18 -2.82
CA TYR A 52 8.35 3.00 -3.87
C TYR A 52 7.35 4.15 -3.87
N ILE A 53 6.96 4.66 -5.06
CA ILE A 53 6.00 5.75 -5.20
C ILE A 53 4.98 5.35 -6.26
N SER A 54 3.69 5.30 -5.88
CA SER A 54 2.60 5.07 -6.84
C SER A 54 1.31 5.72 -6.36
N MET A 55 0.78 6.61 -7.20
CA MET A 55 -0.49 7.32 -6.95
C MET A 55 -1.67 6.68 -7.69
N GLY A 56 -1.52 5.43 -8.13
CA GLY A 56 -2.52 4.75 -8.96
C GLY A 56 -2.57 5.29 -10.39
N THR A 57 -3.59 4.88 -11.13
CA THR A 57 -3.72 5.18 -12.58
C THR A 57 -4.46 6.49 -12.85
N VAL A 58 -5.14 7.08 -11.86
CA VAL A 58 -6.06 8.22 -12.05
C VAL A 58 -5.43 9.55 -11.67
N ASN A 59 -4.45 9.56 -10.77
CA ASN A 59 -3.87 10.79 -10.26
C ASN A 59 -2.61 11.19 -11.03
N GLN A 60 -2.68 12.37 -11.69
CA GLN A 60 -1.66 12.90 -12.58
C GLN A 60 -0.98 14.16 -12.01
N ASN A 61 -0.77 14.22 -10.71
CA ASN A 61 -0.12 15.38 -10.10
C ASN A 61 1.38 15.42 -10.44
N ARG A 62 1.72 16.01 -11.61
CA ARG A 62 3.11 16.19 -12.08
C ARG A 62 4.01 16.86 -11.07
N GLN A 63 3.48 17.88 -10.37
CA GLN A 63 4.27 18.65 -9.41
C GLN A 63 4.65 17.77 -8.21
N PHE A 64 3.77 16.88 -7.77
CA PHE A 64 4.08 15.92 -6.72
C PHE A 64 5.27 15.02 -7.11
N TYR A 65 5.23 14.41 -8.30
CA TYR A 65 6.32 13.55 -8.75
C TYR A 65 7.64 14.31 -8.92
N ARG A 66 7.60 15.55 -9.45
CA ARG A 66 8.79 16.40 -9.53
C ARG A 66 9.39 16.70 -8.17
N ASN A 67 8.56 17.06 -7.20
CA ASN A 67 9.02 17.32 -5.84
C ASN A 67 9.63 16.06 -5.20
N CYS A 68 9.01 14.87 -5.42
CA CYS A 68 9.59 13.60 -4.99
C CYS A 68 10.97 13.36 -5.64
N ILE A 69 11.11 13.56 -6.95
CA ILE A 69 12.38 13.39 -7.67
C ILE A 69 13.43 14.35 -7.12
N ASN A 70 13.11 15.64 -6.99
CA ASN A 70 14.05 16.64 -6.51
C ASN A 70 14.59 16.32 -5.11
N VAL A 71 13.70 15.97 -4.18
CA VAL A 71 14.08 15.73 -2.79
C VAL A 71 14.79 14.39 -2.59
N LEU A 72 14.52 13.40 -3.44
CA LEU A 72 15.11 12.06 -3.33
C LEU A 72 16.39 11.88 -4.16
N ALA A 73 16.63 12.73 -5.17
CA ALA A 73 17.85 12.69 -5.98
C ALA A 73 19.14 12.68 -5.16
N PRO A 74 19.33 13.53 -4.13
CA PRO A 74 20.58 13.59 -3.37
C PRO A 74 20.71 12.49 -2.30
N THR A 75 19.69 11.65 -2.09
CA THR A 75 19.71 10.70 -0.97
C THR A 75 20.55 9.45 -1.23
N GLY A 76 20.81 9.11 -2.49
CA GLY A 76 21.41 7.82 -2.87
C GLY A 76 20.50 6.61 -2.62
N TRP A 77 19.26 6.79 -2.21
CA TRP A 77 18.27 5.71 -2.08
C TRP A 77 17.80 5.24 -3.45
N GLN A 78 17.54 3.98 -3.60
CA GLN A 78 16.85 3.46 -4.78
C GLN A 78 15.40 3.96 -4.77
N VAL A 79 14.98 4.64 -5.84
CA VAL A 79 13.62 5.18 -5.96
C VAL A 79 12.95 4.57 -7.20
N ILE A 80 11.83 3.92 -7.00
CA ILE A 80 11.03 3.32 -8.06
C ILE A 80 9.68 4.01 -8.08
N ILE A 81 9.35 4.64 -9.22
CA ILE A 81 8.12 5.39 -9.40
C ILE A 81 7.27 4.71 -10.48
N SER A 82 6.01 4.40 -10.16
CA SER A 82 5.01 3.95 -11.14
C SER A 82 3.96 5.03 -11.32
N MET A 83 3.89 5.60 -12.54
CA MET A 83 3.06 6.77 -12.85
C MET A 83 1.77 6.45 -13.61
N GLY A 84 1.55 5.21 -14.06
CA GLY A 84 0.46 4.86 -14.98
C GLY A 84 0.72 5.32 -16.41
N THR A 85 -0.34 5.42 -17.21
CA THR A 85 -0.27 5.67 -18.66
C THR A 85 0.22 7.05 -19.07
N ASN A 86 0.40 7.99 -18.14
CA ASN A 86 0.90 9.35 -18.43
C ASN A 86 2.32 9.52 -17.92
N THR A 87 3.22 8.71 -18.42
CA THR A 87 4.65 8.93 -18.27
C THR A 87 5.05 10.17 -19.07
N ASP A 88 4.95 11.33 -18.45
CA ASP A 88 5.72 12.46 -18.95
C ASP A 88 7.19 12.08 -18.89
N HIS A 89 7.85 12.19 -20.02
CA HIS A 89 9.28 12.00 -20.07
C HIS A 89 9.95 12.98 -19.11
N PHE A 90 10.48 12.45 -18.02
CA PHE A 90 11.43 13.17 -17.20
C PHE A 90 12.77 13.01 -17.91
N ASP A 91 13.22 14.08 -18.57
CA ASP A 91 14.57 14.12 -19.13
C ASP A 91 15.58 14.23 -17.98
N ASP A 92 16.71 13.57 -18.10
CA ASP A 92 17.83 13.63 -17.16
C ASP A 92 17.51 13.18 -15.71
N LEU A 93 16.89 12.00 -15.55
CA LEU A 93 16.69 11.41 -14.23
C LEU A 93 18.03 11.06 -13.55
N PRO A 94 18.17 11.33 -12.24
CA PRO A 94 19.27 10.83 -11.43
C PRO A 94 19.39 9.30 -11.50
N GLU A 95 20.62 8.76 -11.44
CA GLU A 95 20.89 7.32 -11.57
C GLU A 95 20.15 6.44 -10.55
N ASN A 96 19.85 7.00 -9.39
CA ASN A 96 19.14 6.31 -8.31
C ASN A 96 17.60 6.32 -8.46
N ILE A 97 17.05 7.02 -9.47
CA ILE A 97 15.61 7.18 -9.68
C ILE A 97 15.18 6.52 -10.99
N GLN A 98 14.23 5.62 -10.90
CA GLN A 98 13.65 4.91 -12.02
C GLN A 98 12.15 5.20 -12.12
N VAL A 99 11.70 5.65 -13.28
CA VAL A 99 10.29 5.98 -13.55
C VAL A 99 9.74 5.00 -14.59
N TYR A 100 8.61 4.40 -14.28
CA TYR A 100 7.95 3.42 -15.13
C TYR A 100 6.48 3.75 -15.31
N GLU A 101 5.93 3.39 -16.46
CA GLU A 101 4.48 3.37 -16.67
C GLU A 101 3.81 2.34 -15.74
N SER A 102 4.39 1.15 -15.64
CA SER A 102 3.89 0.06 -14.80
C SER A 102 5.03 -0.82 -14.33
N VAL A 103 4.89 -1.35 -13.12
CA VAL A 103 5.84 -2.29 -12.52
C VAL A 103 5.10 -3.51 -11.97
N ASP A 104 5.83 -4.60 -11.72
CA ASP A 104 5.34 -5.66 -10.84
C ASP A 104 5.36 -5.14 -9.40
N GLN A 105 4.23 -4.58 -8.95
CA GLN A 105 4.10 -3.94 -7.65
C GLN A 105 4.47 -4.87 -6.50
N MET A 106 4.14 -6.16 -6.60
CA MET A 106 4.50 -7.15 -5.56
C MET A 106 6.02 -7.30 -5.46
N ALA A 107 6.71 -7.33 -6.59
CA ALA A 107 8.16 -7.43 -6.62
C ALA A 107 8.84 -6.20 -6.02
N VAL A 108 8.36 -5.00 -6.35
CA VAL A 108 8.90 -3.75 -5.78
C VAL A 108 8.62 -3.67 -4.29
N LEU A 109 7.39 -3.96 -3.85
CA LEU A 109 7.01 -3.92 -2.43
C LEU A 109 7.78 -4.94 -1.59
N SER A 110 8.20 -6.06 -2.17
CA SER A 110 8.99 -7.08 -1.45
C SER A 110 10.36 -6.60 -1.00
N ILE A 111 10.89 -5.52 -1.60
CA ILE A 111 12.19 -4.92 -1.29
C ILE A 111 12.08 -3.49 -0.75
N ALA A 112 10.89 -2.89 -0.76
CA ALA A 112 10.69 -1.50 -0.37
C ALA A 112 10.82 -1.30 1.16
N ASP A 113 11.46 -0.20 1.55
CA ASP A 113 11.55 0.26 2.93
C ASP A 113 10.44 1.26 3.29
N ALA A 114 9.90 1.97 2.29
CA ALA A 114 8.74 2.85 2.43
C ALA A 114 7.95 2.93 1.11
N PHE A 115 6.65 3.17 1.21
CA PHE A 115 5.76 3.30 0.05
C PHE A 115 4.90 4.55 0.16
N ILE A 116 5.05 5.49 -0.80
CA ILE A 116 4.15 6.64 -0.92
C ILE A 116 2.98 6.24 -1.81
N THR A 117 1.77 6.29 -1.25
CA THR A 117 0.56 5.79 -1.91
C THR A 117 -0.63 6.74 -1.76
N HIS A 118 -1.52 6.72 -2.75
CA HIS A 118 -2.84 7.38 -2.68
C HIS A 118 -3.83 6.66 -1.76
N CYS A 119 -3.43 5.58 -1.10
CA CYS A 119 -4.25 4.82 -0.16
C CYS A 119 -5.46 4.10 -0.80
N GLY A 120 -5.42 3.77 -2.09
CA GLY A 120 -6.40 2.82 -2.65
C GLY A 120 -6.30 1.49 -1.89
N MET A 121 -7.46 0.87 -1.56
CA MET A 121 -7.51 -0.30 -0.68
C MET A 121 -6.55 -1.42 -1.12
N ASN A 122 -6.47 -1.72 -2.41
CA ASN A 122 -5.58 -2.76 -2.91
C ASN A 122 -4.10 -2.39 -2.71
N SER A 123 -3.68 -1.20 -3.14
CA SER A 123 -2.27 -0.76 -3.03
C SER A 123 -1.82 -0.67 -1.57
N ALA A 124 -2.66 -0.12 -0.69
CA ALA A 124 -2.36 -0.05 0.74
C ALA A 124 -2.25 -1.45 1.36
N SER A 125 -3.19 -2.35 1.05
CA SER A 125 -3.16 -3.73 1.52
C SER A 125 -1.95 -4.50 1.01
N GLU A 126 -1.56 -4.31 -0.25
CA GLU A 126 -0.36 -4.91 -0.84
C GLU A 126 0.92 -4.42 -0.14
N GLY A 127 1.06 -3.10 0.09
CA GLY A 127 2.19 -2.54 0.84
C GLY A 127 2.27 -3.09 2.27
N LEU A 128 1.16 -3.08 2.98
CA LEU A 128 1.07 -3.59 4.35
C LEU A 128 1.25 -5.11 4.44
N TYR A 129 0.87 -5.89 3.42
CA TYR A 129 1.13 -7.33 3.36
C TYR A 129 2.63 -7.64 3.39
N PHE A 130 3.46 -6.82 2.73
CA PHE A 130 4.91 -6.93 2.79
C PHE A 130 5.53 -6.26 4.03
N GLY A 131 4.72 -5.71 4.93
CA GLY A 131 5.17 -5.02 6.13
C GLY A 131 5.90 -3.71 5.81
N VAL A 132 5.56 -3.06 4.70
CA VAL A 132 6.12 -1.76 4.28
C VAL A 132 5.33 -0.65 4.94
N PRO A 133 5.96 0.25 5.72
CA PRO A 133 5.30 1.43 6.27
C PRO A 133 4.94 2.42 5.16
N LEU A 134 3.78 3.08 5.30
CA LEU A 134 3.19 3.89 4.25
C LEU A 134 3.30 5.39 4.52
N VAL A 135 3.61 6.17 3.47
CA VAL A 135 3.33 7.61 3.42
C VAL A 135 2.01 7.79 2.67
N LEU A 136 1.03 8.37 3.35
CA LEU A 136 -0.37 8.34 2.97
C LEU A 136 -0.79 9.65 2.33
N PHE A 137 -1.20 9.63 1.06
CA PHE A 137 -1.64 10.80 0.32
C PHE A 137 -3.01 10.56 -0.34
N PRO A 138 -4.10 10.40 0.45
CA PRO A 138 -5.44 10.13 -0.07
C PRO A 138 -6.00 11.28 -0.90
N GLN A 139 -6.79 10.95 -1.94
CA GLN A 139 -7.38 11.88 -2.88
C GLN A 139 -8.92 11.81 -2.88
N THR A 140 -9.49 10.77 -2.28
CA THR A 140 -10.93 10.54 -2.21
C THR A 140 -11.35 10.17 -0.79
N PRO A 141 -12.64 10.30 -0.43
CA PRO A 141 -13.14 9.89 0.89
C PRO A 141 -12.90 8.41 1.22
N GLU A 142 -12.93 7.52 0.22
CA GLU A 142 -12.63 6.10 0.40
C GLU A 142 -11.16 5.91 0.78
N GLN A 143 -10.25 6.55 0.05
CA GLN A 143 -8.81 6.51 0.30
C GLN A 143 -8.48 7.14 1.66
N ASP A 144 -9.21 8.19 2.06
CA ASP A 144 -9.07 8.83 3.37
C ASP A 144 -9.42 7.87 4.51
N ALA A 145 -10.45 7.05 4.35
CA ALA A 145 -10.80 6.03 5.34
C ALA A 145 -9.70 4.97 5.50
N VAL A 146 -9.09 4.52 4.40
CA VAL A 146 -7.94 3.59 4.42
C VAL A 146 -6.72 4.25 5.07
N ALA A 147 -6.43 5.51 4.72
CA ALA A 147 -5.34 6.27 5.30
C ALA A 147 -5.51 6.42 6.82
N LYS A 148 -6.70 6.84 7.26
CA LYS A 148 -7.02 6.96 8.69
C LYS A 148 -6.82 5.64 9.43
N ARG A 149 -7.30 4.52 8.86
CA ARG A 149 -7.10 3.21 9.49
C ARG A 149 -5.63 2.83 9.59
N THR A 150 -4.84 3.13 8.57
CA THR A 150 -3.40 2.87 8.56
C THR A 150 -2.66 3.70 9.63
N GLU A 151 -3.04 4.97 9.81
CA GLU A 151 -2.51 5.84 10.88
C GLU A 151 -2.89 5.31 12.28
N GLU A 152 -4.16 4.92 12.49
CA GLU A 152 -4.63 4.35 13.78
C GLU A 152 -3.85 3.10 14.19
N LEU A 153 -3.39 2.31 13.21
CA LEU A 153 -2.60 1.10 13.44
C LEU A 153 -1.08 1.38 13.54
N GLY A 154 -0.67 2.65 13.43
CA GLY A 154 0.74 3.04 13.46
C GLY A 154 1.56 2.51 12.28
N ALA A 155 0.90 2.19 11.15
CA ALA A 155 1.53 1.60 9.99
C ALA A 155 1.89 2.61 8.88
N GLY A 156 1.70 3.90 9.15
CA GLY A 156 2.01 4.96 8.20
C GLY A 156 1.74 6.35 8.75
N VAL A 157 2.17 7.36 8.02
CA VAL A 157 1.99 8.77 8.32
C VAL A 157 1.39 9.51 7.15
N ARG A 158 0.49 10.43 7.42
CA ARG A 158 -0.16 11.26 6.39
C ARG A 158 0.79 12.34 5.88
N LEU A 159 0.88 12.47 4.55
CA LEU A 159 1.59 13.57 3.91
C LEU A 159 0.79 14.88 4.11
N LYS A 160 1.43 15.89 4.68
CA LYS A 160 0.80 17.18 5.01
C LYS A 160 0.53 18.00 3.74
N SER A 161 1.53 18.07 2.84
CA SER A 161 1.44 18.70 1.54
C SER A 161 2.38 18.03 0.53
N ILE A 162 2.34 18.47 -0.72
CA ILE A 162 3.23 17.95 -1.77
C ILE A 162 4.60 18.63 -1.79
N SER A 163 4.92 19.49 -0.81
CA SER A 163 6.22 20.16 -0.75
C SER A 163 7.38 19.17 -0.58
N GLU A 164 8.56 19.52 -1.06
CA GLU A 164 9.77 18.70 -0.90
C GLU A 164 10.08 18.44 0.57
N GLU A 165 9.87 19.45 1.44
CA GLU A 165 10.06 19.36 2.88
C GLU A 165 9.12 18.35 3.53
N ASP A 166 7.81 18.42 3.25
CA ASP A 166 6.82 17.51 3.82
C ASP A 166 7.01 16.06 3.31
N VAL A 167 7.40 15.88 2.05
CA VAL A 167 7.72 14.56 1.49
C VAL A 167 8.90 13.94 2.21
N MET A 168 9.97 14.70 2.42
CA MET A 168 11.16 14.21 3.11
C MET A 168 10.90 13.97 4.60
N GLU A 169 10.15 14.85 5.27
CA GLU A 169 9.74 14.67 6.67
C GLU A 169 8.98 13.36 6.84
N ALA A 170 7.96 13.14 6.01
CA ALA A 170 7.13 11.93 6.08
C ALA A 170 7.93 10.65 5.81
N LEU A 171 8.79 10.64 4.79
CA LEU A 171 9.67 9.50 4.50
C LEU A 171 10.66 9.23 5.63
N THR A 172 11.27 10.28 6.16
CA THR A 172 12.22 10.18 7.27
C THR A 172 11.54 9.58 8.51
N ALA A 173 10.31 10.00 8.80
CA ALA A 173 9.54 9.47 9.91
C ALA A 173 9.29 7.95 9.74
N VAL A 174 8.72 7.52 8.61
CA VAL A 174 8.37 6.10 8.41
C VAL A 174 9.59 5.17 8.32
N ILE A 175 10.76 5.69 7.90
CA ILE A 175 12.00 4.92 7.77
C ILE A 175 12.73 4.81 9.12
N ASN A 176 12.79 5.91 9.90
CA ASN A 176 13.66 6.00 11.07
C ASN A 176 12.92 5.76 12.40
N GLU A 177 11.61 5.94 12.45
CA GLU A 177 10.83 5.69 13.66
C GLU A 177 10.33 4.24 13.69
N PRO A 178 10.83 3.39 14.59
CA PRO A 178 10.54 1.94 14.61
C PRO A 178 9.06 1.59 14.72
N GLN A 179 8.26 2.50 15.27
CA GLN A 179 6.82 2.29 15.45
C GLN A 179 6.08 2.04 14.15
N TYR A 180 6.43 2.74 13.06
CA TYR A 180 5.77 2.59 11.77
C TYR A 180 6.06 1.22 11.13
N LYS A 181 7.31 0.77 11.21
CA LYS A 181 7.68 -0.56 10.77
C LYS A 181 6.98 -1.64 11.60
N ALA A 182 6.97 -1.50 12.93
CA ALA A 182 6.29 -2.44 13.82
C ALA A 182 4.77 -2.47 13.58
N GLY A 183 4.14 -1.33 13.32
CA GLY A 183 2.73 -1.25 12.96
C GLY A 183 2.43 -1.96 11.65
N ALA A 184 3.23 -1.70 10.60
CA ALA A 184 3.09 -2.35 9.31
C ALA A 184 3.30 -3.87 9.39
N GLU A 185 4.26 -4.35 10.21
CA GLU A 185 4.50 -5.77 10.45
C GLU A 185 3.34 -6.46 11.16
N LYS A 186 2.70 -5.83 12.14
CA LYS A 186 1.49 -6.37 12.78
C LYS A 186 0.33 -6.52 11.80
N VAL A 187 0.14 -5.54 10.91
CA VAL A 187 -0.86 -5.65 9.84
C VAL A 187 -0.50 -6.79 8.88
N SER A 188 0.76 -6.87 8.45
CA SER A 188 1.29 -7.95 7.61
C SER A 188 1.01 -9.33 8.21
N GLU A 189 1.32 -9.52 9.48
CA GLU A 189 1.04 -10.76 10.20
C GLU A 189 -0.45 -11.08 10.19
N SER A 190 -1.31 -10.10 10.47
CA SER A 190 -2.76 -10.30 10.46
C SER A 190 -3.29 -10.72 9.09
N PHE A 191 -2.71 -10.18 7.99
CA PHE A 191 -3.08 -10.54 6.63
C PHE A 191 -2.60 -11.94 6.25
N LYS A 192 -1.36 -12.30 6.63
CA LYS A 192 -0.76 -13.61 6.35
C LYS A 192 -1.39 -14.74 7.15
N ASN A 193 -2.00 -14.43 8.30
CA ASN A 193 -2.74 -15.39 9.11
C ASN A 193 -4.18 -15.63 8.59
N CYS A 194 -4.63 -14.90 7.57
CA CYS A 194 -5.87 -15.22 6.87
C CYS A 194 -5.64 -16.31 5.82
N GLY A 195 -6.67 -17.11 5.55
CA GLY A 195 -6.57 -18.25 4.63
C GLY A 195 -6.52 -17.91 3.13
N GLY A 196 -6.74 -16.63 2.78
CA GLY A 196 -6.63 -16.15 1.40
C GLY A 196 -7.59 -16.80 0.43
N ALA A 197 -7.14 -17.00 -0.81
CA ALA A 197 -7.95 -17.61 -1.86
C ALA A 197 -8.35 -19.06 -1.57
N ALA A 198 -7.56 -19.80 -0.78
CA ALA A 198 -7.89 -21.18 -0.39
C ALA A 198 -9.12 -21.21 0.54
N GLU A 199 -9.13 -20.36 1.57
CA GLU A 199 -10.28 -20.23 2.47
C GLU A 199 -11.52 -19.72 1.73
N ALA A 200 -11.36 -18.75 0.82
CA ALA A 200 -12.46 -18.28 -0.02
C ALA A 200 -13.08 -19.40 -0.86
N LYS A 201 -12.24 -20.26 -1.45
CA LYS A 201 -12.71 -21.41 -2.24
C LYS A 201 -13.51 -22.39 -1.38
N GLU A 202 -12.96 -22.80 -0.24
CA GLU A 202 -13.63 -23.73 0.69
C GLU A 202 -14.98 -23.18 1.14
N PHE A 203 -15.04 -21.88 1.44
CA PHE A 203 -16.27 -21.22 1.84
C PHE A 203 -17.32 -21.20 0.71
N ILE A 204 -16.91 -20.89 -0.54
CA ILE A 204 -17.81 -20.91 -1.70
C ILE A 204 -18.34 -22.32 -1.94
N GLU A 205 -17.49 -23.35 -1.87
CA GLU A 205 -17.88 -24.74 -2.06
C GLU A 205 -18.89 -25.21 -0.98
N LEU A 206 -18.69 -24.78 0.26
CA LEU A 206 -19.60 -25.07 1.37
C LEU A 206 -21.01 -24.48 1.14
N ILE A 207 -21.08 -23.24 0.65
CA ILE A 207 -22.35 -22.55 0.37
C ILE A 207 -23.05 -23.13 -0.86
N ALA A 208 -22.28 -23.43 -1.93
CA ALA A 208 -22.82 -23.96 -3.17
C ALA A 208 -23.32 -25.40 -3.05
N GLY A 209 -22.90 -26.16 -2.03
CA GLY A 209 -23.32 -27.52 -1.74
C GLY A 209 -24.56 -27.63 -0.83
N GLN A 210 -25.10 -26.49 -0.36
CA GLN A 210 -26.33 -26.40 0.43
C GLN A 210 -27.52 -26.04 -0.47
#